data_19f29f87a923103bd77113e1dd8dd554
#
_entry.id   19f29f87a923103bd77113e1dd8dd554
#
_cell.length_a   1.000
_cell.length_b   1.000
_cell.length_c   1.000
_cell.angle_alpha   90.00
_cell.angle_beta   90.00
_cell.angle_gamma   90.00
#
_symmetry.space_group_name_H-M   'P 1'
#
loop_
_entity.id
_entity.type
_entity.pdbx_description
1 polymer ?
#
loop_
_entity_poly.entity_id
_entity_poly.type
_entity_poly.pdbx_seq_one_letter_code
_entity_poly.pdbx_strand_id
1 'polypeptide(L)'
;EMLRSLVGSEMCIRDSLEQHCENKFNEMRMVAFPRAEFGKDNDAKTGSKGDYIYRETAEDGTEILSIMFEMKNEMETTATKHKNEHFFAELDKDRREKKCEYAILVSMLEQDSELYNTGIVDVSYKYEKMYVIRPQFFIQIISILRNAALNSLKYKQEAEMVKRQNIDVTNFESELNEFKDKFGKNYKDASDRFSNCLLYTSDA
;
A
#
# COMPACT_ATOMS: atom_id res chain seq x y z
N GLU A 1 33.41 -34.30 -10.54
CA GLU A 1 33.30 -33.95 -9.10
C GLU A 1 33.42 -32.45 -8.86
N MET A 2 34.29 -31.73 -9.58
CA MET A 2 34.48 -30.28 -9.43
C MET A 2 33.23 -29.45 -9.79
N LEU A 3 32.46 -29.83 -10.83
CA LEU A 3 31.20 -29.15 -11.24
C LEU A 3 30.07 -29.32 -10.24
N ARG A 4 29.98 -30.46 -9.52
CA ARG A 4 28.98 -30.67 -8.46
C ARG A 4 29.28 -29.83 -7.20
N SER A 5 30.55 -29.56 -6.91
CA SER A 5 30.95 -28.73 -5.77
C SER A 5 30.63 -27.26 -6.00
N LEU A 6 30.74 -26.74 -7.21
CA LEU A 6 30.41 -25.36 -7.56
C LEU A 6 28.90 -25.10 -7.49
N VAL A 7 28.07 -26.00 -8.04
CA VAL A 7 26.62 -25.89 -7.98
C VAL A 7 26.09 -25.95 -6.54
N GLY A 8 26.69 -26.76 -5.67
CA GLY A 8 26.32 -26.85 -4.25
C GLY A 8 26.68 -25.60 -3.45
N SER A 9 27.77 -24.89 -3.78
CA SER A 9 28.16 -23.66 -3.11
C SER A 9 27.32 -22.46 -3.55
N GLU A 10 26.97 -22.36 -4.82
CA GLU A 10 26.11 -21.30 -5.36
C GLU A 10 24.70 -21.37 -4.76
N MET A 11 24.12 -22.57 -4.69
CA MET A 11 22.80 -22.78 -4.07
C MET A 11 22.80 -22.45 -2.57
N CYS A 12 23.87 -22.76 -1.86
CA CYS A 12 24.01 -22.49 -0.43
C CYS A 12 24.10 -20.99 -0.10
N ILE A 13 24.58 -20.14 -1.01
CA ILE A 13 24.78 -18.71 -0.78
C ILE A 13 23.54 -17.90 -1.18
N ARG A 14 22.81 -18.31 -2.20
CA ARG A 14 21.48 -17.77 -2.52
C ARG A 14 20.54 -17.98 -1.33
N ASP A 15 20.46 -19.21 -0.86
CA ASP A 15 19.71 -19.57 0.35
C ASP A 15 20.13 -18.71 1.55
N SER A 16 21.38 -18.19 1.61
CA SER A 16 21.86 -17.37 2.72
C SER A 16 21.29 -15.94 2.73
N LEU A 17 21.10 -15.27 1.58
CA LEU A 17 20.52 -13.91 1.54
C LEU A 17 19.01 -13.96 1.81
N GLU A 18 18.31 -14.87 1.16
CA GLU A 18 16.90 -15.12 1.39
C GLU A 18 16.65 -15.48 2.86
N GLN A 19 17.41 -16.44 3.39
CA GLN A 19 17.32 -16.87 4.79
C GLN A 19 17.67 -15.73 5.76
N HIS A 20 18.63 -14.87 5.41
CA HIS A 20 18.95 -13.69 6.22
C HIS A 20 17.76 -12.74 6.32
N CYS A 21 17.12 -12.39 5.19
CA CYS A 21 15.97 -11.51 5.17
C CYS A 21 14.77 -12.13 5.91
N GLU A 22 14.52 -13.42 5.71
CA GLU A 22 13.46 -14.15 6.40
C GLU A 22 13.68 -14.20 7.92
N ASN A 23 14.89 -14.49 8.37
CA ASN A 23 15.25 -14.48 9.78
C ASN A 23 15.08 -13.08 10.39
N LYS A 24 15.55 -12.03 9.69
CA LYS A 24 15.40 -10.64 10.13
C LYS A 24 13.94 -10.22 10.23
N PHE A 25 13.12 -10.63 9.28
CA PHE A 25 11.68 -10.39 9.36
C PHE A 25 11.06 -11.10 10.56
N ASN A 26 11.35 -12.39 10.75
CA ASN A 26 10.79 -13.20 11.83
C ASN A 26 11.22 -12.68 13.23
N GLU A 27 12.44 -12.19 13.38
CA GLU A 27 12.92 -11.53 14.62
C GLU A 27 12.04 -10.32 14.99
N MET A 28 11.63 -9.53 13.99
CA MET A 28 10.87 -8.29 14.19
C MET A 28 9.36 -8.46 14.10
N ARG A 29 8.88 -9.57 13.54
CA ARG A 29 7.48 -9.81 13.19
C ARG A 29 6.54 -9.52 14.37
N MET A 30 6.79 -10.11 15.52
CA MET A 30 5.89 -10.00 16.68
C MET A 30 5.81 -8.59 17.26
N VAL A 31 6.87 -7.79 17.12
CA VAL A 31 6.98 -6.46 17.72
C VAL A 31 6.59 -5.37 16.73
N ALA A 32 7.09 -5.44 15.51
CA ALA A 32 6.94 -4.37 14.52
C ALA A 32 5.84 -4.64 13.48
N PHE A 33 5.60 -5.92 13.14
CA PHE A 33 4.74 -6.32 12.01
C PHE A 33 3.78 -7.46 12.37
N PRO A 34 2.97 -7.33 13.45
CA PRO A 34 2.20 -8.47 14.00
C PRO A 34 1.14 -9.03 13.03
N ARG A 35 0.70 -8.24 12.04
CA ARG A 35 -0.30 -8.63 11.05
C ARG A 35 0.26 -8.82 9.64
N ALA A 36 1.58 -8.76 9.53
CA ALA A 36 2.24 -8.92 8.25
C ALA A 36 2.61 -10.38 7.98
N GLU A 37 2.51 -10.75 6.73
CA GLU A 37 2.99 -12.00 6.19
C GLU A 37 4.19 -11.72 5.28
N PHE A 38 5.22 -12.53 5.38
CA PHE A 38 6.38 -12.52 4.52
C PHE A 38 6.75 -13.94 4.17
N GLY A 39 6.80 -14.24 2.89
CA GLY A 39 7.09 -15.59 2.42
C GLY A 39 7.31 -15.68 0.92
N LYS A 40 7.88 -16.80 0.49
CA LYS A 40 8.05 -17.10 -0.93
C LYS A 40 6.70 -17.22 -1.61
N ASP A 41 6.62 -16.64 -2.82
CA ASP A 41 5.51 -16.89 -3.71
C ASP A 41 5.61 -18.31 -4.28
N ASN A 42 4.77 -19.19 -3.78
CA ASN A 42 4.70 -20.60 -4.21
C ASN A 42 3.69 -20.83 -5.34
N ASP A 43 3.06 -19.77 -5.88
CA ASP A 43 2.12 -19.89 -6.99
C ASP A 43 2.84 -20.21 -8.30
N ALA A 44 3.06 -21.49 -8.55
CA ALA A 44 3.76 -22.03 -9.71
C ALA A 44 3.09 -21.75 -11.07
N LYS A 45 1.98 -21.00 -11.10
CA LYS A 45 1.23 -20.69 -12.34
C LYS A 45 1.96 -19.71 -13.26
N THR A 46 2.89 -18.91 -12.75
CA THR A 46 3.58 -17.87 -13.51
C THR A 46 5.05 -18.15 -13.82
N GLY A 47 5.59 -19.29 -13.35
CA GLY A 47 6.96 -19.72 -13.71
C GLY A 47 8.09 -18.98 -13.01
N SER A 48 7.82 -17.95 -12.23
CA SER A 48 8.80 -17.24 -11.41
C SER A 48 9.01 -18.00 -10.10
N LYS A 49 10.17 -18.66 -9.97
CA LYS A 49 10.58 -19.33 -8.74
C LYS A 49 11.51 -18.39 -7.98
N GLY A 50 11.05 -17.83 -6.87
CA GLY A 50 11.99 -17.24 -5.96
C GLY A 50 11.65 -15.91 -5.32
N ASP A 51 10.60 -15.24 -5.78
CA ASP A 51 10.24 -13.94 -5.24
C ASP A 51 9.53 -14.05 -3.89
N TYR A 52 9.81 -13.09 -3.02
CA TYR A 52 9.15 -12.98 -1.72
C TYR A 52 8.11 -11.88 -1.75
N ILE A 53 6.99 -12.12 -1.08
CA ILE A 53 5.94 -11.14 -0.92
C ILE A 53 5.80 -10.79 0.56
N TYR A 54 5.85 -9.49 0.85
CA TYR A 54 5.37 -8.91 2.10
C TYR A 54 3.96 -8.40 1.89
N ARG A 55 3.05 -8.75 2.77
CA ARG A 55 1.67 -8.25 2.75
C ARG A 55 1.17 -8.01 4.16
N GLU A 56 0.61 -6.83 4.42
CA GLU A 56 0.00 -6.47 5.69
C GLU A 56 -1.41 -5.96 5.48
N THR A 57 -2.35 -6.46 6.28
CA THR A 57 -3.75 -6.06 6.25
C THR A 57 -4.18 -5.52 7.63
N ALA A 58 -5.12 -4.58 7.62
CA ALA A 58 -5.79 -4.09 8.83
C ALA A 58 -6.82 -5.11 9.35
N GLU A 59 -7.42 -4.85 10.51
CA GLU A 59 -8.44 -5.72 11.12
C GLU A 59 -9.70 -5.87 10.29
N ASP A 60 -10.03 -4.85 9.51
CA ASP A 60 -11.17 -4.82 8.60
C ASP A 60 -10.88 -5.48 7.23
N GLY A 61 -9.69 -6.06 7.05
CA GLY A 61 -9.24 -6.68 5.81
C GLY A 61 -8.68 -5.69 4.78
N THR A 62 -8.62 -4.40 5.08
CA THR A 62 -8.02 -3.41 4.18
C THR A 62 -6.51 -3.64 4.05
N GLU A 63 -6.01 -3.75 2.84
CA GLU A 63 -4.56 -3.85 2.62
C GLU A 63 -3.87 -2.54 3.02
N ILE A 64 -2.91 -2.64 3.94
CA ILE A 64 -2.09 -1.53 4.40
C ILE A 64 -0.92 -1.34 3.44
N LEU A 65 -0.19 -2.44 3.17
CA LEU A 65 1.03 -2.43 2.37
C LEU A 65 1.26 -3.79 1.73
N SER A 66 1.68 -3.78 0.47
CA SER A 66 2.18 -4.96 -0.23
C SER A 66 3.46 -4.65 -0.99
N ILE A 67 4.46 -5.52 -0.85
CA ILE A 67 5.79 -5.36 -1.45
C ILE A 67 6.22 -6.66 -2.09
N MET A 68 6.64 -6.59 -3.34
CA MET A 68 7.34 -7.66 -4.05
C MET A 68 8.84 -7.51 -3.83
N PHE A 69 9.50 -8.55 -3.36
CA PHE A 69 10.93 -8.58 -3.14
C PHE A 69 11.61 -9.58 -4.08
N GLU A 70 12.63 -9.13 -4.76
CA GLU A 70 13.61 -9.97 -5.45
C GLU A 70 14.96 -9.87 -4.74
N MET A 71 15.67 -11.00 -4.58
CA MET A 71 16.93 -11.06 -3.85
C MET A 71 18.06 -11.56 -4.76
N LYS A 72 19.07 -10.72 -4.99
CA LYS A 72 20.20 -11.03 -5.87
C LYS A 72 21.54 -10.95 -5.15
N ASN A 73 22.29 -12.04 -5.24
CA ASN A 73 23.64 -12.14 -4.71
C ASN A 73 24.67 -12.16 -5.85
N GLU A 74 25.84 -11.59 -5.62
CA GLU A 74 26.93 -11.47 -6.61
C GLU A 74 27.48 -12.82 -7.08
N MET A 75 27.34 -13.87 -6.27
CA MET A 75 27.84 -15.20 -6.58
C MET A 75 27.00 -15.99 -7.59
N GLU A 76 25.84 -15.49 -8.00
CA GLU A 76 25.02 -16.13 -9.04
C GLU A 76 25.55 -15.93 -10.45
N THR A 77 26.67 -15.24 -10.63
CA THR A 77 27.11 -14.79 -11.94
C THR A 77 28.38 -15.49 -12.40
N THR A 78 28.19 -16.58 -13.10
CA THR A 78 29.22 -17.15 -13.97
C THR A 78 29.56 -16.17 -15.10
N ALA A 79 30.81 -15.66 -15.15
CA ALA A 79 31.47 -14.97 -16.26
C ALA A 79 30.91 -13.59 -16.74
N THR A 80 29.73 -13.16 -16.46
CA THR A 80 29.20 -11.83 -16.81
C THR A 80 28.68 -11.11 -15.58
N LYS A 81 29.29 -9.98 -15.22
CA LYS A 81 28.78 -9.13 -14.12
C LYS A 81 27.37 -8.64 -14.46
N HIS A 82 26.35 -9.19 -13.80
CA HIS A 82 25.01 -8.68 -13.93
C HIS A 82 24.88 -7.34 -13.20
N LYS A 83 24.14 -6.41 -13.82
CA LYS A 83 23.78 -5.14 -13.21
C LYS A 83 22.39 -5.23 -12.61
N ASN A 84 22.13 -4.44 -11.58
CA ASN A 84 20.80 -4.33 -10.96
C ASN A 84 19.70 -4.04 -11.99
N GLU A 85 19.99 -3.20 -12.98
CA GLU A 85 19.04 -2.82 -14.03
C GLU A 85 18.48 -3.98 -14.86
N HIS A 86 19.19 -5.09 -14.93
CA HIS A 86 18.73 -6.26 -15.71
C HIS A 86 17.51 -6.93 -15.09
N PHE A 87 17.28 -6.74 -13.80
CA PHE A 87 16.18 -7.37 -13.04
C PHE A 87 14.95 -6.48 -12.91
N PHE A 88 15.06 -5.19 -13.21
CA PHE A 88 13.94 -4.24 -12.97
C PHE A 88 12.69 -4.56 -13.77
N ALA A 89 12.82 -4.92 -15.06
CA ALA A 89 11.68 -5.20 -15.92
C ALA A 89 10.89 -6.44 -15.47
N GLU A 90 11.61 -7.50 -15.05
CA GLU A 90 11.01 -8.72 -14.54
C GLU A 90 10.32 -8.47 -13.20
N LEU A 91 11.01 -7.84 -12.26
CA LEU A 91 10.48 -7.49 -10.96
C LEU A 91 9.23 -6.57 -11.04
N ASP A 92 9.19 -5.59 -11.96
CA ASP A 92 8.01 -4.75 -12.17
C ASP A 92 6.83 -5.54 -12.76
N LYS A 93 7.10 -6.49 -13.66
CA LYS A 93 6.10 -7.40 -14.20
C LYS A 93 5.48 -8.24 -13.08
N ASP A 94 6.32 -8.88 -12.26
CA ASP A 94 5.88 -9.75 -11.16
C ASP A 94 5.11 -8.95 -10.10
N ARG A 95 5.56 -7.74 -9.76
CA ARG A 95 4.84 -6.80 -8.90
C ARG A 95 3.41 -6.57 -9.37
N ARG A 96 3.24 -6.30 -10.67
CA ARG A 96 1.92 -6.03 -11.27
C ARG A 96 1.05 -7.29 -11.31
N GLU A 97 1.60 -8.42 -11.67
CA GLU A 97 0.89 -9.71 -11.71
C GLU A 97 0.37 -10.10 -10.32
N LYS A 98 1.18 -9.89 -9.28
CA LYS A 98 0.83 -10.19 -7.89
C LYS A 98 0.10 -9.05 -7.20
N LYS A 99 -0.16 -7.93 -7.90
CA LYS A 99 -0.86 -6.74 -7.39
C LYS A 99 -0.20 -6.16 -6.14
N CYS A 100 1.13 -6.19 -6.09
CA CYS A 100 1.88 -5.55 -5.03
C CYS A 100 2.04 -4.05 -5.32
N GLU A 101 2.00 -3.24 -4.27
CA GLU A 101 2.11 -1.78 -4.40
C GLU A 101 3.54 -1.36 -4.72
N TYR A 102 4.53 -1.97 -4.09
CA TYR A 102 5.95 -1.67 -4.25
C TYR A 102 6.73 -2.85 -4.78
N ALA A 103 7.87 -2.57 -5.43
CA ALA A 103 8.87 -3.53 -5.85
C ALA A 103 10.22 -3.18 -5.22
N ILE A 104 10.89 -4.15 -4.61
CA ILE A 104 12.18 -3.93 -3.97
C ILE A 104 13.18 -5.00 -4.38
N LEU A 105 14.28 -4.57 -4.99
CA LEU A 105 15.43 -5.41 -5.26
C LEU A 105 16.41 -5.35 -4.08
N VAL A 106 16.53 -6.44 -3.34
CA VAL A 106 17.57 -6.61 -2.33
C VAL A 106 18.81 -7.14 -3.01
N SER A 107 19.83 -6.31 -3.15
CA SER A 107 20.97 -6.61 -4.02
C SER A 107 22.31 -6.51 -3.31
N MET A 108 23.14 -7.51 -3.53
CA MET A 108 24.58 -7.50 -3.27
C MET A 108 25.39 -7.32 -4.54
N LEU A 109 24.76 -7.09 -5.70
CA LEU A 109 25.42 -6.81 -6.96
C LEU A 109 26.07 -5.42 -6.94
N GLU A 110 27.00 -5.18 -7.88
CA GLU A 110 27.62 -3.86 -8.09
C GLU A 110 28.18 -3.28 -6.78
N GLN A 111 28.98 -4.05 -6.04
CA GLN A 111 29.58 -3.64 -4.77
C GLN A 111 30.49 -2.41 -4.89
N ASP A 112 31.07 -2.19 -6.07
CA ASP A 112 31.92 -1.04 -6.37
C ASP A 112 31.12 0.25 -6.69
N SER A 113 29.79 0.17 -6.76
CA SER A 113 28.94 1.30 -7.09
C SER A 113 28.69 2.16 -5.85
N GLU A 114 29.21 3.39 -5.84
CA GLU A 114 28.94 4.37 -4.79
C GLU A 114 27.43 4.64 -4.63
N LEU A 115 26.68 4.68 -5.74
CA LEU A 115 25.24 4.91 -5.73
C LEU A 115 24.51 3.85 -4.88
N TYR A 116 24.73 2.56 -5.17
CA TYR A 116 24.05 1.49 -4.44
C TYR A 116 24.57 1.32 -3.01
N ASN A 117 25.80 1.77 -2.73
CA ASN A 117 26.39 1.73 -1.39
C ASN A 117 25.83 2.80 -0.45
N THR A 118 25.05 3.77 -0.95
CA THR A 118 24.24 4.66 -0.10
C THR A 118 23.15 3.91 0.68
N GLY A 119 22.78 2.71 0.23
CA GLY A 119 21.95 1.76 0.95
C GLY A 119 20.55 1.61 0.42
N ILE A 120 19.82 2.71 0.16
CA ILE A 120 18.47 2.73 -0.44
C ILE A 120 18.52 3.65 -1.65
N VAL A 121 18.24 3.11 -2.83
CA VAL A 121 18.21 3.86 -4.09
C VAL A 121 16.81 3.82 -4.67
N ASP A 122 16.23 4.99 -4.89
CA ASP A 122 14.95 5.14 -5.56
C ASP A 122 15.15 5.07 -7.09
N VAL A 123 14.51 4.10 -7.73
CA VAL A 123 14.50 3.94 -9.18
C VAL A 123 13.11 4.16 -9.78
N SER A 124 12.22 4.83 -9.04
CA SER A 124 10.85 5.13 -9.45
C SER A 124 10.75 6.00 -10.71
N TYR A 125 11.83 6.70 -11.06
CA TYR A 125 11.94 7.42 -12.32
C TYR A 125 11.86 6.52 -13.56
N LYS A 126 12.20 5.22 -13.41
CA LYS A 126 12.19 4.22 -14.48
C LYS A 126 11.04 3.23 -14.33
N TYR A 127 10.79 2.77 -13.10
CA TYR A 127 9.71 1.85 -12.75
C TYR A 127 9.02 2.33 -11.48
N GLU A 128 7.76 2.67 -11.58
CA GLU A 128 6.96 3.26 -10.51
C GLU A 128 7.05 2.44 -9.20
N LYS A 129 7.30 3.10 -8.06
CA LYS A 129 7.36 2.49 -6.72
C LYS A 129 8.40 1.38 -6.60
N MET A 130 9.54 1.53 -7.27
CA MET A 130 10.63 0.56 -7.24
C MET A 130 11.86 1.12 -6.53
N TYR A 131 12.47 0.30 -5.68
CA TYR A 131 13.68 0.61 -4.94
C TYR A 131 14.72 -0.50 -5.06
N VAL A 132 16.01 -0.13 -5.03
CA VAL A 132 17.12 -1.05 -4.86
C VAL A 132 17.72 -0.82 -3.48
N ILE A 133 17.92 -1.88 -2.71
CA ILE A 133 18.45 -1.77 -1.35
C ILE A 133 19.59 -2.73 -1.11
N ARG A 134 20.48 -2.37 -0.16
CA ARG A 134 21.40 -3.32 0.46
C ARG A 134 20.69 -4.11 1.58
N PRO A 135 21.08 -5.37 1.84
CA PRO A 135 20.39 -6.26 2.79
C PRO A 135 20.23 -5.68 4.21
N GLN A 136 21.20 -4.87 4.67
CA GLN A 136 21.13 -4.23 5.98
C GLN A 136 19.98 -3.23 6.12
N PHE A 137 19.38 -2.76 5.01
CA PHE A 137 18.25 -1.82 4.98
C PHE A 137 16.89 -2.49 4.80
N PHE A 138 16.85 -3.82 4.82
CA PHE A 138 15.65 -4.60 4.55
C PHE A 138 14.48 -4.25 5.50
N ILE A 139 14.72 -4.27 6.81
CA ILE A 139 13.69 -3.94 7.80
C ILE A 139 13.34 -2.44 7.79
N GLN A 140 14.35 -1.59 7.57
CA GLN A 140 14.16 -0.15 7.55
C GLN A 140 13.24 0.29 6.42
N ILE A 141 13.41 -0.24 5.21
CA ILE A 141 12.54 0.10 4.07
C ILE A 141 11.09 -0.33 4.33
N ILE A 142 10.88 -1.55 4.86
CA ILE A 142 9.53 -2.02 5.23
C ILE A 142 8.91 -1.04 6.23
N SER A 143 9.65 -0.65 7.27
CA SER A 143 9.16 0.27 8.31
C SER A 143 8.81 1.65 7.76
N ILE A 144 9.63 2.19 6.86
CA ILE A 144 9.39 3.50 6.21
C ILE A 144 8.13 3.45 5.36
N LEU A 145 8.01 2.45 4.48
CA LEU A 145 6.86 2.31 3.59
C LEU A 145 5.57 2.03 4.37
N ARG A 146 5.66 1.21 5.42
CA ARG A 146 4.54 0.93 6.31
C ARG A 146 4.02 2.20 7.00
N ASN A 147 4.91 3.00 7.57
CA ASN A 147 4.52 4.24 8.22
C ASN A 147 3.88 5.22 7.23
N ALA A 148 4.40 5.33 6.01
CA ALA A 148 3.82 6.14 4.96
C ALA A 148 2.42 5.63 4.57
N ALA A 149 2.24 4.32 4.43
CA ALA A 149 0.97 3.69 4.11
C ALA A 149 -0.08 3.91 5.21
N LEU A 150 0.28 3.71 6.48
CA LEU A 150 -0.60 3.96 7.63
C LEU A 150 -1.04 5.42 7.71
N ASN A 151 -0.14 6.37 7.50
CA ASN A 151 -0.48 7.80 7.46
C ASN A 151 -1.43 8.10 6.30
N SER A 152 -1.18 7.53 5.11
CA SER A 152 -2.06 7.70 3.95
C SER A 152 -3.47 7.16 4.21
N LEU A 153 -3.61 6.01 4.85
CA LEU A 153 -4.90 5.43 5.23
C LEU A 153 -5.63 6.33 6.22
N LYS A 154 -4.93 6.86 7.23
CA LYS A 154 -5.51 7.78 8.21
C LYS A 154 -6.07 9.03 7.53
N TYR A 155 -5.31 9.68 6.64
CA TYR A 155 -5.77 10.84 5.89
C TYR A 155 -6.97 10.54 4.99
N LYS A 156 -7.02 9.37 4.35
CA LYS A 156 -8.18 8.94 3.56
C LYS A 156 -9.43 8.79 4.41
N GLN A 157 -9.31 8.15 5.58
CA GLN A 157 -10.42 7.99 6.53
C GLN A 157 -10.94 9.33 7.05
N GLU A 158 -10.04 10.26 7.41
CA GLU A 158 -10.41 11.61 7.83
C GLU A 158 -11.13 12.38 6.71
N ALA A 159 -10.63 12.30 5.48
CA ALA A 159 -11.27 12.95 4.33
C ALA A 159 -12.67 12.37 4.03
N GLU A 160 -12.85 11.06 4.17
CA GLU A 160 -14.16 10.43 4.02
C GLU A 160 -15.13 10.83 5.12
N MET A 161 -14.70 10.95 6.37
CA MET A 161 -15.53 11.43 7.47
C MET A 161 -16.00 12.87 7.23
N VAL A 162 -15.08 13.77 6.83
CA VAL A 162 -15.44 15.17 6.49
C VAL A 162 -16.44 15.21 5.32
N LYS A 163 -16.24 14.37 4.31
CA LYS A 163 -17.16 14.28 3.17
C LYS A 163 -18.56 13.83 3.61
N ARG A 164 -18.67 12.84 4.49
CA ARG A 164 -19.96 12.38 5.04
C ARG A 164 -20.64 13.49 5.85
N GLN A 165 -19.91 14.18 6.73
CA GLN A 165 -20.44 15.32 7.49
C GLN A 165 -21.00 16.43 6.59
N ASN A 166 -20.29 16.77 5.51
CA ASN A 166 -20.78 17.77 4.54
C ASN A 166 -22.06 17.34 3.84
N ILE A 167 -22.21 16.06 3.52
CA ILE A 167 -23.45 15.53 2.93
C ILE A 167 -24.59 15.63 3.93
N ASP A 168 -24.37 15.31 5.21
CA ASP A 168 -25.38 15.39 6.25
C ASP A 168 -25.85 16.83 6.47
N VAL A 169 -24.94 17.82 6.46
CA VAL A 169 -25.28 19.24 6.54
C VAL A 169 -26.12 19.69 5.35
N THR A 170 -25.78 19.27 4.14
CA THR A 170 -26.53 19.62 2.93
C THR A 170 -27.95 19.02 2.95
N ASN A 171 -28.08 17.78 3.42
CA ASN A 171 -29.40 17.16 3.59
C ASN A 171 -30.25 17.88 4.63
N PHE A 172 -29.65 18.25 5.77
CA PHE A 172 -30.35 19.03 6.81
C PHE A 172 -30.81 20.40 6.31
N GLU A 173 -30.00 21.12 5.56
CA GLU A 173 -30.40 22.39 4.96
C GLU A 173 -31.58 22.23 3.99
N SER A 174 -31.57 21.15 3.20
CA SER A 174 -32.66 20.83 2.29
C SER A 174 -33.98 20.56 3.04
N GLU A 175 -33.93 19.73 4.08
CA GLU A 175 -35.08 19.41 4.94
C GLU A 175 -35.61 20.64 5.67
N LEU A 176 -34.73 21.52 6.15
CA LEU A 176 -35.10 22.78 6.80
C LEU A 176 -35.80 23.73 5.84
N ASN A 177 -35.34 23.82 4.59
CA ASN A 177 -35.99 24.65 3.58
C ASN A 177 -37.38 24.11 3.21
N GLU A 178 -37.51 22.78 3.04
CA GLU A 178 -38.81 22.15 2.79
C GLU A 178 -39.79 22.39 3.95
N PHE A 179 -39.31 22.30 5.20
CA PHE A 179 -40.09 22.63 6.38
C PHE A 179 -40.56 24.09 6.38
N LYS A 180 -39.68 25.05 6.11
CA LYS A 180 -40.00 26.47 6.01
C LYS A 180 -41.09 26.76 4.98
N ASP A 181 -40.98 26.13 3.81
CA ASP A 181 -41.95 26.31 2.73
C ASP A 181 -43.35 25.75 3.11
N LYS A 182 -43.39 24.55 3.70
CA LYS A 182 -44.63 23.94 4.19
C LYS A 182 -45.27 24.76 5.30
N PHE A 183 -44.46 25.21 6.25
CA PHE A 183 -44.92 26.05 7.36
C PHE A 183 -45.46 27.38 6.87
N GLY A 184 -44.76 28.04 5.95
CA GLY A 184 -45.20 29.32 5.35
C GLY A 184 -46.55 29.21 4.65
N LYS A 185 -46.77 28.13 3.88
CA LYS A 185 -48.09 27.86 3.25
C LYS A 185 -49.18 27.66 4.27
N ASN A 186 -48.97 26.80 5.26
CA ASN A 186 -49.96 26.52 6.30
C ASN A 186 -50.27 27.77 7.12
N TYR A 187 -49.30 28.60 7.43
CA TYR A 187 -49.49 29.86 8.13
C TYR A 187 -50.37 30.84 7.31
N LYS A 188 -50.07 30.97 6.02
CA LYS A 188 -50.83 31.82 5.12
C LYS A 188 -52.26 31.34 5.01
N ASP A 189 -52.49 30.06 4.77
CA ASP A 189 -53.85 29.47 4.69
C ASP A 189 -54.64 29.68 5.97
N ALA A 190 -54.02 29.53 7.14
CA ALA A 190 -54.65 29.78 8.42
C ALA A 190 -54.97 31.27 8.62
N SER A 191 -54.09 32.16 8.27
CA SER A 191 -54.29 33.61 8.32
C SER A 191 -55.39 34.08 7.40
N ASP A 192 -55.46 33.55 6.17
CA ASP A 192 -56.52 33.89 5.21
C ASP A 192 -57.92 33.41 5.69
N ARG A 193 -57.97 32.19 6.24
CA ARG A 193 -59.23 31.66 6.85
C ARG A 193 -59.72 32.47 8.05
N PHE A 194 -58.75 32.87 8.90
CA PHE A 194 -59.04 33.69 10.07
C PHE A 194 -59.58 35.08 9.66
N SER A 195 -58.93 35.72 8.68
CA SER A 195 -59.39 37.02 8.14
C SER A 195 -60.76 36.93 7.51
N ASN A 196 -61.04 35.88 6.74
CA ASN A 196 -62.33 35.65 6.17
C ASN A 196 -63.42 35.43 7.25
N CYS A 197 -63.10 34.68 8.32
CA CYS A 197 -63.99 34.47 9.44
C CYS A 197 -64.43 35.81 10.13
N LEU A 198 -63.46 36.71 10.33
CA LEU A 198 -63.65 38.01 10.92
C LEU A 198 -64.56 38.91 10.03
N LEU A 199 -64.41 38.84 8.72
CA LEU A 199 -65.25 39.59 7.77
C LEU A 199 -66.74 39.15 7.86
N TYR A 200 -67.01 37.84 7.97
CA TYR A 200 -68.33 37.30 8.09
C TYR A 200 -69.01 37.59 9.45
N THR A 201 -68.23 37.91 10.50
CA THR A 201 -68.82 38.26 11.82
C THR A 201 -68.99 39.73 12.01
N SER A 202 -68.51 40.60 11.11
CA SER A 202 -68.76 42.07 11.20
C SER A 202 -69.95 42.58 10.41
N ASP A 203 -70.56 41.69 9.57
CA ASP A 203 -71.80 42.04 8.80
C ASP A 203 -73.07 41.48 9.41
N ALA A 204 -73.04 40.99 10.65
CA ALA A 204 -74.20 40.51 11.43
C ALA A 204 -74.52 41.46 12.60
#